data_8d2f9f98d9a48181b0b0ca84cacab936
#
_entry.id   8d2f9f98d9a48181b0b0ca84cacab936
#
_cell.length_a   1.000
_cell.length_b   1.000
_cell.length_c   1.000
_cell.angle_alpha   90.00
_cell.angle_beta   90.00
_cell.angle_gamma   90.00
#
_symmetry.space_group_name_H-M   'P 1'
#
loop_
_entity.id
_entity.type
_entity.pdbx_description
1 polymer ?
#
loop_
_entity_poly.entity_id
_entity_poly.type
_entity_poly.pdbx_seq_one_letter_code
_entity_poly.pdbx_strand_id
1 'polypeptide(L)'
;MVKTVGKTRLELVKGDITKEQVDAIVNAANTTLLGGGGVDGAIHRAGGPAILEECKKLGGCPTGEAKITTGGRLPARYVIHTVGPVYRDGNHGEPKLLASCYRRSLEVALENGVKTIAFPAISCGVYGYPFEEAARIALKTVADFVRTTEG
;
A
#
# COMPACT_ATOMS: atom_id res chain seq x y z
N MET A 1 -11.84 -15.21 0.11
CA MET A 1 -12.87 -14.55 0.93
C MET A 1 -13.21 -13.20 0.32
N VAL A 2 -14.48 -12.96 0.15
CA VAL A 2 -15.01 -11.71 -0.42
C VAL A 2 -16.00 -11.11 0.55
N LYS A 3 -15.93 -9.80 0.76
CA LYS A 3 -16.87 -9.08 1.62
C LYS A 3 -17.24 -7.76 0.97
N THR A 4 -18.52 -7.43 0.99
CA THR A 4 -19.01 -6.15 0.48
C THR A 4 -19.20 -5.17 1.64
N VAL A 5 -18.65 -3.97 1.52
CA VAL A 5 -18.83 -2.89 2.47
C VAL A 5 -19.37 -1.70 1.66
N GLY A 6 -20.63 -1.31 1.91
CA GLY A 6 -21.29 -0.33 1.08
C GLY A 6 -21.32 -0.76 -0.39
N LYS A 7 -20.77 0.03 -1.27
CA LYS A 7 -20.67 -0.28 -2.71
C LYS A 7 -19.32 -0.88 -3.08
N THR A 8 -18.45 -1.08 -2.11
CA THR A 8 -17.08 -1.56 -2.34
C THR A 8 -16.97 -3.04 -2.05
N ARG A 9 -16.31 -3.76 -2.95
CA ARG A 9 -16.02 -5.17 -2.78
C ARG A 9 -14.59 -5.33 -2.26
N LEU A 10 -14.45 -6.01 -1.12
CA LEU A 10 -13.16 -6.35 -0.52
C LEU A 10 -12.87 -7.83 -0.76
N GLU A 11 -11.69 -8.13 -1.26
CA GLU A 11 -11.30 -9.49 -1.59
C GLU A 11 -9.91 -9.80 -1.06
N LEU A 12 -9.78 -10.93 -0.34
CA LEU A 12 -8.48 -11.46 0.05
C LEU A 12 -7.99 -12.39 -1.04
N VAL A 13 -6.83 -12.08 -1.60
CA VAL A 13 -6.26 -12.82 -2.74
C VAL A 13 -4.87 -13.30 -2.37
N LYS A 14 -4.57 -14.54 -2.72
CA LYS A 14 -3.20 -15.07 -2.66
C LYS A 14 -2.61 -15.03 -4.06
N GLY A 15 -1.55 -14.26 -4.25
CA GLY A 15 -0.95 -14.12 -5.58
C GLY A 15 0.15 -13.07 -5.62
N ASP A 16 0.53 -12.71 -6.83
CA ASP A 16 1.60 -11.76 -7.09
C ASP A 16 0.97 -10.38 -7.42
N ILE A 17 1.19 -9.42 -6.54
CA ILE A 17 0.62 -8.07 -6.69
C ILE A 17 1.08 -7.38 -7.99
N THR A 18 2.28 -7.72 -8.49
CA THR A 18 2.81 -7.11 -9.72
C THR A 18 2.05 -7.53 -10.97
N LYS A 19 1.20 -8.54 -10.86
CA LYS A 19 0.38 -9.04 -11.97
C LYS A 19 -1.07 -8.60 -11.89
N GLU A 20 -1.45 -7.87 -10.85
CA GLU A 20 -2.83 -7.42 -10.66
C GLU A 20 -3.20 -6.33 -11.68
N GLN A 21 -4.31 -6.55 -12.37
CA GLN A 21 -4.85 -5.60 -13.35
C GLN A 21 -5.84 -4.67 -12.67
N VAL A 22 -5.31 -3.70 -11.94
CA VAL A 22 -6.07 -2.71 -11.17
C VAL A 22 -5.55 -1.32 -11.51
N ASP A 23 -6.27 -0.28 -11.09
CA ASP A 23 -5.84 1.10 -11.35
C ASP A 23 -4.54 1.41 -10.60
N ALA A 24 -4.43 0.95 -9.35
CA ALA A 24 -3.22 1.16 -8.55
C ALA A 24 -2.89 -0.06 -7.71
N ILE A 25 -1.60 -0.34 -7.57
CA ILE A 25 -1.11 -1.27 -6.55
C ILE A 25 -0.36 -0.44 -5.49
N VAL A 26 -0.40 -0.92 -4.26
CA VAL A 26 0.31 -0.28 -3.16
C VAL A 26 1.63 -0.99 -2.94
N ASN A 27 2.70 -0.22 -2.77
CA ASN A 27 4.03 -0.72 -2.49
C ASN A 27 4.37 -0.50 -1.02
N ALA A 28 4.91 -1.52 -0.38
CA ALA A 28 5.47 -1.41 0.96
C ALA A 28 6.92 -0.93 0.82
N ALA A 29 7.10 0.38 0.76
CA ALA A 29 8.38 1.02 0.50
C ALA A 29 9.14 1.33 1.80
N ASN A 30 10.38 1.76 1.66
CA ASN A 30 11.15 2.36 2.75
C ASN A 30 11.12 3.89 2.62
N THR A 31 11.66 4.58 3.62
CA THR A 31 11.60 6.05 3.67
C THR A 31 12.33 6.74 2.54
N THR A 32 13.31 6.09 1.90
CA THR A 32 14.03 6.67 0.78
C THR A 32 13.27 6.60 -0.53
N LEU A 33 12.35 5.64 -0.68
CA LEU A 33 11.64 5.30 -1.92
C LEU A 33 12.57 4.84 -3.06
N LEU A 34 13.79 4.48 -2.76
CA LEU A 34 14.79 4.15 -3.80
C LEU A 34 14.92 2.63 -4.07
N GLY A 35 13.94 1.87 -3.64
CA GLY A 35 13.93 0.43 -3.84
C GLY A 35 14.44 -0.33 -2.63
N GLY A 36 14.32 -1.63 -2.68
CA GLY A 36 14.72 -2.52 -1.59
C GLY A 36 14.40 -3.96 -1.94
N GLY A 37 14.23 -4.79 -0.93
CA GLY A 37 13.88 -6.20 -1.11
C GLY A 37 12.38 -6.46 -1.08
N GLY A 38 12.00 -7.73 -1.04
CA GLY A 38 10.61 -8.15 -0.93
C GLY A 38 9.72 -7.58 -2.04
N VAL A 39 8.51 -7.14 -1.66
CA VAL A 39 7.54 -6.63 -2.63
C VAL A 39 8.03 -5.34 -3.30
N ASP A 40 8.77 -4.50 -2.57
CA ASP A 40 9.35 -3.27 -3.11
C ASP A 40 10.29 -3.60 -4.28
N GLY A 41 11.21 -4.53 -4.07
CA GLY A 41 12.11 -4.97 -5.14
C GLY A 41 11.38 -5.59 -6.32
N ALA A 42 10.35 -6.40 -6.06
CA ALA A 42 9.55 -7.02 -7.11
C ALA A 42 8.83 -5.97 -7.97
N ILE A 43 8.25 -4.96 -7.34
CA ILE A 43 7.54 -3.88 -8.04
C ILE A 43 8.50 -3.08 -8.92
N HIS A 44 9.68 -2.72 -8.40
CA HIS A 44 10.67 -1.99 -9.18
C HIS A 44 11.18 -2.80 -10.36
N ARG A 45 11.42 -4.10 -10.17
CA ARG A 45 11.87 -4.98 -11.27
C ARG A 45 10.81 -5.12 -12.35
N ALA A 46 9.56 -5.37 -11.97
CA ALA A 46 8.47 -5.57 -12.92
C ALA A 46 8.07 -4.27 -13.61
N GLY A 47 8.10 -3.16 -12.90
CA GLY A 47 7.69 -1.85 -13.43
C GLY A 47 8.74 -1.15 -14.26
N GLY A 48 10.01 -1.52 -14.09
CA GLY A 48 11.12 -0.92 -14.82
C GLY A 48 11.57 0.43 -14.25
N PRO A 49 12.54 1.10 -14.91
CA PRO A 49 13.21 2.26 -14.35
C PRO A 49 12.35 3.51 -14.18
N ALA A 50 11.21 3.60 -14.88
CA ALA A 50 10.34 4.78 -14.78
C ALA A 50 9.83 5.02 -13.37
N ILE A 51 9.56 3.94 -12.61
CA ILE A 51 9.10 4.06 -11.23
C ILE A 51 10.18 4.71 -10.36
N LEU A 52 11.42 4.20 -10.45
CA LEU A 52 12.53 4.73 -9.67
C LEU A 52 12.81 6.21 -10.01
N GLU A 53 12.72 6.56 -11.29
CA GLU A 53 12.95 7.94 -11.72
C GLU A 53 11.95 8.90 -11.08
N GLU A 54 10.67 8.53 -11.02
CA GLU A 54 9.66 9.34 -10.34
C GLU A 54 9.87 9.36 -8.83
N CYS A 55 10.24 8.23 -8.23
CA CYS A 55 10.52 8.15 -6.81
C CYS A 55 11.65 9.10 -6.39
N LYS A 56 12.70 9.20 -7.21
CA LYS A 56 13.82 10.12 -6.95
C LYS A 56 13.35 11.56 -6.84
N LYS A 57 12.38 11.97 -7.66
CA LYS A 57 11.83 13.32 -7.65
C LYS A 57 10.98 13.59 -6.40
N LEU A 58 10.46 12.57 -5.77
CA LEU A 58 9.63 12.73 -4.58
C LEU A 58 10.44 13.02 -3.31
N GLY A 59 11.71 12.66 -3.29
CA GLY A 59 12.59 12.98 -2.15
C GLY A 59 12.30 12.18 -0.89
N GLY A 60 11.76 10.97 -1.02
CA GLY A 60 11.44 10.12 0.13
C GLY A 60 10.00 10.24 0.60
N CYS A 61 9.68 9.48 1.65
CA CYS A 61 8.32 9.44 2.22
C CYS A 61 8.41 9.09 3.70
N PRO A 62 7.79 9.86 4.60
CA PRO A 62 7.80 9.52 6.03
C PRO A 62 6.97 8.28 6.31
N THR A 63 7.33 7.59 7.39
CA THR A 63 6.54 6.44 7.89
C THR A 63 5.09 6.86 8.13
N GLY A 64 4.15 6.07 7.65
CA GLY A 64 2.71 6.34 7.79
C GLY A 64 2.12 7.18 6.67
N GLU A 65 2.94 7.73 5.78
CA GLU A 65 2.48 8.53 4.63
C GLU A 65 2.49 7.71 3.34
N ALA A 66 1.94 8.29 2.28
CA ALA A 66 1.87 7.64 0.96
C ALA A 66 2.08 8.66 -0.15
N LYS A 67 2.76 8.23 -1.21
CA LYS A 67 3.01 9.04 -2.41
C LYS A 67 2.79 8.20 -3.65
N ILE A 68 2.39 8.81 -4.75
CA ILE A 68 2.00 8.12 -5.97
C ILE A 68 3.01 8.34 -7.10
N THR A 69 3.26 7.29 -7.89
CA THR A 69 4.05 7.36 -9.11
C THR A 69 3.33 6.62 -10.24
N THR A 70 3.90 6.70 -11.43
CA THR A 70 3.51 5.82 -12.55
C THR A 70 3.68 4.35 -12.17
N GLY A 71 2.90 3.48 -12.80
CA GLY A 71 3.11 2.03 -12.74
C GLY A 71 4.19 1.52 -13.70
N GLY A 72 4.71 2.37 -14.57
CA GLY A 72 5.70 1.95 -15.55
C GLY A 72 5.18 0.82 -16.43
N ARG A 73 5.89 -0.32 -16.44
CA ARG A 73 5.52 -1.48 -17.23
C ARG A 73 4.50 -2.41 -16.55
N LEU A 74 4.08 -2.09 -15.32
CA LEU A 74 3.09 -2.89 -14.61
C LEU A 74 1.72 -2.82 -15.29
N PRO A 75 0.86 -3.85 -15.10
CA PRO A 75 -0.54 -3.75 -15.53
C PRO A 75 -1.29 -2.59 -14.84
N ALA A 76 -0.91 -2.26 -13.61
CA ALA A 76 -1.48 -1.14 -12.86
C ALA A 76 -0.99 0.19 -13.44
N ARG A 77 -1.89 1.17 -13.51
CA ARG A 77 -1.54 2.52 -14.00
C ARG A 77 -0.64 3.27 -13.03
N TYR A 78 -0.83 3.04 -11.73
CA TYR A 78 -0.11 3.75 -10.68
C TYR A 78 0.46 2.80 -9.66
N VAL A 79 1.52 3.25 -8.99
CA VAL A 79 1.99 2.65 -7.74
C VAL A 79 1.86 3.69 -6.64
N ILE A 80 1.20 3.32 -5.54
CA ILE A 80 1.11 4.14 -4.35
C ILE A 80 2.12 3.57 -3.35
N HIS A 81 3.16 4.35 -3.06
CA HIS A 81 4.24 3.95 -2.16
C HIS A 81 3.90 4.41 -0.75
N THR A 82 3.80 3.48 0.18
CA THR A 82 3.58 3.80 1.59
C THR A 82 4.67 3.15 2.43
N VAL A 83 5.03 3.79 3.53
CA VAL A 83 6.12 3.33 4.39
C VAL A 83 5.53 2.85 5.71
N GLY A 84 5.51 1.53 5.90
CA GLY A 84 5.01 0.94 7.13
C GLY A 84 6.00 1.04 8.26
N PRO A 85 5.53 0.94 9.52
CA PRO A 85 6.40 0.96 10.67
C PRO A 85 7.15 -0.35 10.83
N VAL A 86 8.35 -0.27 11.39
CA VAL A 86 9.06 -1.45 11.89
C VAL A 86 8.38 -1.85 13.18
N TYR A 87 7.97 -3.10 13.30
CA TYR A 87 7.31 -3.59 14.50
C TYR A 87 8.35 -3.86 15.60
N ARG A 88 8.10 -3.33 16.77
CA ARG A 88 8.92 -3.60 17.97
C ARG A 88 8.13 -4.40 18.99
N ASP A 89 7.06 -3.82 19.53
CA ASP A 89 6.24 -4.46 20.57
C ASP A 89 4.77 -4.05 20.52
N GLY A 90 4.40 -3.19 19.58
CA GLY A 90 3.04 -2.66 19.46
C GLY A 90 2.76 -1.45 20.34
N ASN A 91 3.75 -0.97 21.10
CA ASN A 91 3.61 0.15 22.05
C ASN A 91 4.36 1.42 21.62
N HIS A 92 4.88 1.46 20.38
CA HIS A 92 5.63 2.61 19.84
C HIS A 92 4.86 3.30 18.72
N GLY A 93 3.53 3.26 18.75
CA GLY A 93 2.70 3.90 17.73
C GLY A 93 2.55 3.08 16.45
N GLU A 94 3.06 1.86 16.41
CA GLU A 94 3.00 1.02 15.21
C GLU A 94 1.57 0.78 14.71
N PRO A 95 0.57 0.49 15.56
CA PRO A 95 -0.80 0.32 15.08
C PRO A 95 -1.36 1.57 14.38
N LYS A 96 -1.10 2.74 14.93
CA LYS A 96 -1.55 4.01 14.33
C LYS A 96 -0.84 4.28 13.01
N LEU A 97 0.48 4.02 12.95
CA LEU A 97 1.26 4.21 11.73
C LEU A 97 0.84 3.25 10.64
N LEU A 98 0.58 1.99 10.98
CA LEU A 98 0.11 1.01 10.01
C LEU A 98 -1.27 1.39 9.47
N ALA A 99 -2.20 1.77 10.35
CA ALA A 99 -3.52 2.26 9.93
C ALA A 99 -3.39 3.48 9.03
N SER A 100 -2.48 4.40 9.36
CA SER A 100 -2.20 5.58 8.53
C SER A 100 -1.74 5.21 7.12
N CYS A 101 -0.90 4.17 6.97
CA CYS A 101 -0.47 3.69 5.66
C CYS A 101 -1.66 3.32 4.79
N TYR A 102 -2.60 2.56 5.32
CA TYR A 102 -3.79 2.14 4.57
C TYR A 102 -4.69 3.34 4.26
N ARG A 103 -4.95 4.19 5.25
CA ARG A 103 -5.81 5.37 5.07
C ARG A 103 -5.21 6.35 4.08
N ARG A 104 -3.93 6.71 4.24
CA ARG A 104 -3.28 7.66 3.34
C ARG A 104 -3.19 7.14 1.92
N SER A 105 -2.94 5.84 1.75
CA SER A 105 -2.94 5.22 0.43
C SER A 105 -4.30 5.35 -0.24
N LEU A 106 -5.39 5.14 0.51
CA LEU A 106 -6.74 5.28 -0.02
C LEU A 106 -7.07 6.75 -0.34
N GLU A 107 -6.63 7.69 0.49
CA GLU A 107 -6.82 9.12 0.24
C GLU A 107 -6.11 9.55 -1.05
N VAL A 108 -4.86 9.12 -1.24
CA VAL A 108 -4.10 9.40 -2.46
C VAL A 108 -4.78 8.77 -3.68
N ALA A 109 -5.31 7.56 -3.53
CA ALA A 109 -6.04 6.87 -4.59
C ALA A 109 -7.26 7.68 -5.03
N LEU A 110 -8.07 8.16 -4.07
CA LEU A 110 -9.24 8.98 -4.39
C LEU A 110 -8.86 10.26 -5.12
N GLU A 111 -7.81 10.94 -4.67
CA GLU A 111 -7.33 12.18 -5.29
C GLU A 111 -6.92 11.98 -6.75
N ASN A 112 -6.56 10.76 -7.12
CA ASN A 112 -6.08 10.43 -8.47
C ASN A 112 -7.11 9.62 -9.28
N GLY A 113 -8.35 9.54 -8.83
CA GLY A 113 -9.43 8.88 -9.58
C GLY A 113 -9.32 7.36 -9.64
N VAL A 114 -8.59 6.75 -8.72
CA VAL A 114 -8.41 5.29 -8.66
C VAL A 114 -9.70 4.65 -8.15
N LYS A 115 -10.18 3.63 -8.87
CA LYS A 115 -11.40 2.89 -8.51
C LYS A 115 -11.10 1.48 -8.04
N THR A 116 -9.98 0.89 -8.48
CA THR A 116 -9.56 -0.44 -8.08
C THR A 116 -8.14 -0.39 -7.56
N ILE A 117 -7.90 -1.01 -6.41
CA ILE A 117 -6.61 -0.94 -5.71
C ILE A 117 -6.29 -2.29 -5.07
N ALA A 118 -5.02 -2.68 -5.11
CA ALA A 118 -4.53 -3.87 -4.44
C ALA A 118 -3.46 -3.49 -3.42
N PHE A 119 -3.53 -4.09 -2.24
CA PHE A 119 -2.59 -3.87 -1.15
C PHE A 119 -1.77 -5.11 -0.86
N PRO A 120 -0.46 -4.96 -0.56
CA PRO A 120 0.33 -6.04 0.04
C PRO A 120 0.08 -6.08 1.56
N ALA A 121 0.65 -7.07 2.23
CA ALA A 121 0.65 -7.11 3.70
C ALA A 121 1.74 -6.17 4.23
N ILE A 122 1.40 -4.91 4.42
CA ILE A 122 2.33 -3.86 4.82
C ILE A 122 2.96 -4.19 6.17
N SER A 123 4.28 -4.02 6.28
CA SER A 123 5.10 -4.27 7.48
C SER A 123 5.20 -5.75 7.91
N CYS A 124 4.59 -6.69 7.21
CA CYS A 124 4.57 -8.11 7.62
C CYS A 124 5.78 -8.90 7.15
N GLY A 125 6.65 -8.32 6.32
CA GLY A 125 7.89 -8.96 5.89
C GLY A 125 9.03 -8.67 6.86
N VAL A 126 10.08 -8.04 6.36
CA VAL A 126 11.30 -7.71 7.13
C VAL A 126 10.99 -6.86 8.36
N TYR A 127 9.96 -6.02 8.30
CA TYR A 127 9.60 -5.16 9.43
C TYR A 127 8.90 -5.92 10.58
N GLY A 128 8.56 -7.18 10.38
CA GLY A 128 8.21 -8.09 11.46
C GLY A 128 6.85 -7.89 12.12
N TYR A 129 5.93 -7.17 11.50
CA TYR A 129 4.59 -6.97 12.08
C TYR A 129 3.87 -8.32 12.13
N PRO A 130 3.27 -8.71 13.28
CA PRO A 130 2.48 -9.95 13.36
C PRO A 130 1.33 -9.91 12.37
N PHE A 131 1.23 -10.95 11.54
CA PHE A 131 0.30 -10.96 10.41
C PHE A 131 -1.17 -10.77 10.82
N GLU A 132 -1.61 -11.49 11.87
CA GLU A 132 -3.01 -11.40 12.29
C GLU A 132 -3.40 -10.01 12.78
N GLU A 133 -2.51 -9.36 13.53
CA GLU A 133 -2.75 -7.99 14.01
C GLU A 133 -2.75 -7.01 12.86
N ALA A 134 -1.79 -7.15 11.96
CA ALA A 134 -1.69 -6.29 10.77
C ALA A 134 -2.91 -6.44 9.88
N ALA A 135 -3.37 -7.66 9.64
CA ALA A 135 -4.56 -7.92 8.83
C ALA A 135 -5.82 -7.30 9.45
N ARG A 136 -5.93 -7.36 10.77
CA ARG A 136 -7.06 -6.76 11.49
C ARG A 136 -7.08 -5.25 11.32
N ILE A 137 -5.92 -4.61 11.46
CA ILE A 137 -5.77 -3.17 11.27
C ILE A 137 -6.10 -2.78 9.83
N ALA A 138 -5.59 -3.52 8.86
CA ALA A 138 -5.84 -3.27 7.44
C ALA A 138 -7.33 -3.34 7.11
N LEU A 139 -7.99 -4.43 7.49
CA LEU A 139 -9.41 -4.63 7.18
C LEU A 139 -10.29 -3.59 7.86
N LYS A 140 -10.01 -3.27 9.13
CA LYS A 140 -10.76 -2.25 9.86
C LYS A 140 -10.58 -0.88 9.22
N THR A 141 -9.35 -0.50 8.89
CA THR A 141 -9.05 0.81 8.32
C THR A 141 -9.71 0.99 6.96
N VAL A 142 -9.60 -0.03 6.08
CA VAL A 142 -10.21 0.02 4.76
C VAL A 142 -11.74 0.08 4.86
N ALA A 143 -12.34 -0.75 5.72
CA ALA A 143 -13.79 -0.76 5.91
C ALA A 143 -14.30 0.58 6.44
N ASP A 144 -13.62 1.15 7.44
CA ASP A 144 -14.00 2.46 8.00
C ASP A 144 -13.88 3.57 6.96
N PHE A 145 -12.82 3.54 6.16
CA PHE A 145 -12.61 4.51 5.09
C PHE A 145 -13.74 4.46 4.05
N VAL A 146 -14.08 3.25 3.60
CA VAL A 146 -15.15 3.04 2.61
C VAL A 146 -16.49 3.56 3.13
N ARG A 147 -16.83 3.22 4.38
CA ARG A 147 -18.09 3.68 5.00
C ARG A 147 -18.16 5.19 5.10
N THR A 148 -17.05 5.85 5.42
CA THR A 148 -16.98 7.29 5.58
C THR A 148 -17.08 8.03 4.25
N THR A 149 -16.42 7.51 3.20
CA THR A 149 -16.33 8.20 1.91
C THR A 149 -17.50 7.94 0.99
N GLU A 150 -18.16 6.80 1.13
CA GLU A 150 -19.37 6.50 0.34
C GLU A 150 -20.63 7.11 0.95
N GLY A 151 -20.51 7.47 2.22
CA GLY A 151 -21.54 8.09 3.04
C GLY A 151 -22.60 8.78 2.36
#